data_edc47bd962fb4ecdd78d632a5c104988
#
_entry.id   edc47bd962fb4ecdd78d632a5c104988
#
_cell.length_a   1.000
_cell.length_b   1.000
_cell.length_c   1.000
_cell.angle_alpha   90.00
_cell.angle_beta   90.00
_cell.angle_gamma   90.00
#
_symmetry.space_group_name_H-M   'P 1'
#
loop_
_entity.id
_entity.type
_entity.pdbx_description
1 polymer ?
#
loop_
_entity_poly.entity_id
_entity_poly.type
_entity_poly.pdbx_seq_one_letter_code
_entity_poly.pdbx_strand_id
1 'polypeptide(L)'
;MPIQFRFHPEKAVEAAAVLLKLHGKPMKDLGLLKMLYIADRIALKRMEQPITGDHYVSMDYGPVLSGVYDLIKGKPIDNALPLWSKFISSCNEHHVYLLNDPGNGDLCEEEEEIIRQVYQSFGHLDPFLVAEWTHDLPEWQDPHGSAIPIAVEDILKNVGKSDAVF
;
A
#
# COMPACT_ATOMS: atom_id res chain seq x y z
N MET A 1 18.64 -13.02 -11.68
CA MET A 1 18.38 -12.75 -10.25
C MET A 1 17.08 -11.97 -10.12
N PRO A 2 16.13 -12.45 -9.33
CA PRO A 2 14.91 -11.68 -9.11
C PRO A 2 15.22 -10.39 -8.34
N ILE A 3 14.49 -9.33 -8.67
CA ILE A 3 14.60 -8.07 -7.97
C ILE A 3 13.87 -8.21 -6.65
N GLN A 4 14.55 -7.90 -5.54
CA GLN A 4 13.96 -7.92 -4.21
C GLN A 4 14.34 -6.64 -3.49
N PHE A 5 13.34 -6.03 -2.87
CA PHE A 5 13.53 -4.87 -2.02
C PHE A 5 13.34 -5.28 -0.56
N ARG A 6 13.93 -4.49 0.32
CA ARG A 6 13.79 -4.71 1.75
C ARG A 6 12.61 -3.91 2.27
N PHE A 7 11.75 -4.56 3.07
CA PHE A 7 10.63 -3.88 3.69
C PHE A 7 11.11 -2.80 4.67
N HIS A 8 10.55 -1.59 4.51
CA HIS A 8 10.81 -0.43 5.37
C HIS A 8 9.59 -0.14 6.24
N PRO A 9 9.49 -0.71 7.44
CA PRO A 9 8.31 -0.52 8.27
C PRO A 9 8.10 0.94 8.67
N GLU A 10 9.17 1.71 8.87
CA GLU A 10 9.07 3.14 9.19
C GLU A 10 8.37 3.90 8.06
N LYS A 11 8.74 3.65 6.82
CA LYS A 11 8.11 4.29 5.67
C LYS A 11 6.67 3.82 5.47
N ALA A 12 6.40 2.54 5.73
CA ALA A 12 5.03 2.02 5.64
C ALA A 12 4.11 2.70 6.66
N VAL A 13 4.59 2.87 7.89
CA VAL A 13 3.83 3.58 8.94
C VAL A 13 3.58 5.03 8.55
N GLU A 14 4.62 5.73 8.09
CA GLU A 14 4.48 7.14 7.70
C GLU A 14 3.56 7.32 6.49
N ALA A 15 3.66 6.43 5.51
CA ALA A 15 2.78 6.47 4.33
C ALA A 15 1.31 6.26 4.73
N ALA A 16 1.05 5.26 5.57
CA ALA A 16 -0.29 5.04 6.10
C ALA A 16 -0.79 6.25 6.90
N ALA A 17 0.09 6.84 7.70
CA ALA A 17 -0.27 8.01 8.51
C ALA A 17 -0.63 9.21 7.63
N VAL A 18 0.08 9.45 6.53
CA VAL A 18 -0.28 10.54 5.60
C VAL A 18 -1.70 10.33 5.08
N LEU A 19 -2.03 9.11 4.64
CA LEU A 19 -3.37 8.79 4.14
C LEU A 19 -4.43 8.99 5.22
N LEU A 20 -4.17 8.52 6.43
CA LEU A 20 -5.12 8.64 7.54
C LEU A 20 -5.32 10.09 7.97
N LYS A 21 -4.24 10.90 7.98
CA LYS A 21 -4.35 12.34 8.27
C LYS A 21 -5.16 13.07 7.22
N LEU A 22 -4.94 12.79 5.95
CA LEU A 22 -5.69 13.41 4.85
C LEU A 22 -7.16 13.03 4.92
N HIS A 23 -7.46 11.81 5.33
CA HIS A 23 -8.83 11.32 5.46
C HIS A 23 -9.55 11.98 6.65
N GLY A 24 -8.83 12.20 7.73
CA GLY A 24 -9.35 12.93 8.91
C GLY A 24 -10.35 12.16 9.76
N LYS A 25 -10.56 10.88 9.47
CA LYS A 25 -11.50 10.00 10.19
C LYS A 25 -11.07 8.56 9.99
N PRO A 26 -11.64 7.58 10.72
CA PRO A 26 -11.31 6.18 10.48
C PRO A 26 -11.49 5.80 9.01
N MET A 27 -10.55 5.03 8.48
CA MET A 27 -10.54 4.62 7.09
C MET A 27 -10.74 3.11 6.99
N LYS A 28 -11.48 2.67 5.99
CA LYS A 28 -11.61 1.22 5.74
C LYS A 28 -10.25 0.63 5.35
N ASP A 29 -9.93 -0.52 5.92
CA ASP A 29 -8.67 -1.20 5.69
C ASP A 29 -8.43 -1.52 4.22
N LEU A 30 -9.49 -1.90 3.49
CA LEU A 30 -9.39 -2.18 2.06
C LEU A 30 -8.89 -0.95 1.29
N GLY A 31 -9.43 0.23 1.59
CA GLY A 31 -9.00 1.47 0.94
C GLY A 31 -7.54 1.80 1.25
N LEU A 32 -7.15 1.67 2.51
CA LEU A 32 -5.77 1.91 2.91
C LEU A 32 -4.80 0.97 2.18
N LEU A 33 -5.12 -0.32 2.16
CA LEU A 33 -4.31 -1.32 1.48
C LEU A 33 -4.15 -1.03 0.00
N LYS A 34 -5.24 -0.67 -0.68
CA LYS A 34 -5.20 -0.41 -2.11
C LYS A 34 -4.42 0.84 -2.43
N MET A 35 -4.60 1.91 -1.66
CA MET A 35 -3.87 3.16 -1.89
C MET A 35 -2.38 2.97 -1.64
N LEU A 36 -1.98 2.20 -0.64
CA LEU A 36 -0.55 1.92 -0.40
C LEU A 36 0.05 1.09 -1.55
N TYR A 37 -0.68 0.12 -2.07
CA TYR A 37 -0.22 -0.64 -3.24
C TYR A 37 -0.04 0.28 -4.45
N ILE A 38 -1.03 1.12 -4.73
CA ILE A 38 -0.97 2.07 -5.85
C ILE A 38 0.22 3.01 -5.68
N ALA A 39 0.47 3.50 -4.48
CA ALA A 39 1.59 4.39 -4.20
C ALA A 39 2.94 3.70 -4.47
N ASP A 40 3.11 2.46 -4.03
CA ASP A 40 4.33 1.70 -4.33
C ASP A 40 4.50 1.49 -5.83
N ARG A 41 3.41 1.19 -6.54
CA ARG A 41 3.43 1.00 -7.99
C ARG A 41 3.86 2.26 -8.72
N ILE A 42 3.35 3.42 -8.30
CA ILE A 42 3.75 4.71 -8.88
C ILE A 42 5.22 4.99 -8.60
N ALA A 43 5.68 4.71 -7.38
CA ALA A 43 7.07 4.90 -7.01
C ALA A 43 7.99 4.04 -7.88
N LEU A 44 7.62 2.79 -8.12
CA LEU A 44 8.37 1.91 -9.04
C LEU A 44 8.44 2.50 -10.45
N LYS A 45 7.35 3.10 -10.92
CA LYS A 45 7.31 3.74 -12.23
C LYS A 45 8.21 4.97 -12.30
N ARG A 46 8.17 5.83 -11.29
CA ARG A 46 8.86 7.12 -11.30
C ARG A 46 10.29 7.07 -10.82
N MET A 47 10.56 6.24 -9.81
CA MET A 47 11.85 6.22 -9.12
C MET A 47 12.59 4.89 -9.24
N GLU A 48 11.95 3.90 -9.87
CA GLU A 48 12.47 2.52 -9.96
C GLU A 48 12.71 1.90 -8.58
N GLN A 49 12.07 2.44 -7.55
CA GLN A 49 12.10 1.94 -6.18
C GLN A 49 10.72 2.11 -5.55
N PRO A 50 10.29 1.13 -4.73
CA PRO A 50 9.02 1.27 -4.01
C PRO A 50 9.19 2.16 -2.78
N ILE A 51 8.07 2.60 -2.20
CA ILE A 51 8.08 3.33 -0.94
C ILE A 51 8.31 2.35 0.21
N THR A 52 7.51 1.27 0.27
CA THR A 52 7.55 0.35 1.41
C THR A 52 8.55 -0.79 1.26
N GLY A 53 8.81 -1.23 0.04
CA GLY A 53 9.66 -2.39 -0.19
C GLY A 53 9.00 -3.72 0.17
N ASP A 54 7.70 -3.73 0.34
CA ASP A 54 6.93 -4.91 0.75
C ASP A 54 6.90 -5.98 -0.35
N HIS A 55 6.40 -7.15 0.00
CA HIS A 55 6.11 -8.20 -0.96
C HIS A 55 4.69 -8.00 -1.49
N TYR A 56 4.52 -8.20 -2.80
CA TYR A 56 3.24 -7.99 -3.47
C TYR A 56 2.58 -9.33 -3.74
N VAL A 57 1.28 -9.41 -3.48
CA VAL A 57 0.51 -10.64 -3.73
C VAL A 57 -0.83 -10.29 -4.38
N SER A 58 -1.29 -11.18 -5.28
CA SER A 58 -2.64 -11.12 -5.82
C SER A 58 -3.60 -11.82 -4.86
N MET A 59 -4.65 -11.12 -4.46
CA MET A 59 -5.73 -11.66 -3.65
C MET A 59 -7.05 -11.42 -4.37
N ASP A 60 -8.15 -11.97 -3.84
CA ASP A 60 -9.45 -11.91 -4.52
C ASP A 60 -9.93 -10.47 -4.76
N TYR A 61 -9.63 -9.55 -3.85
CA TYR A 61 -10.01 -8.14 -3.99
C TYR A 61 -8.92 -7.29 -4.63
N GLY A 62 -7.95 -7.92 -5.32
CA GLY A 62 -6.90 -7.24 -6.03
C GLY A 62 -5.53 -7.42 -5.39
N PRO A 63 -4.50 -6.75 -5.94
CA PRO A 63 -3.16 -6.84 -5.39
C PRO A 63 -3.04 -6.10 -4.06
N VAL A 64 -2.20 -6.63 -3.16
CA VAL A 64 -1.95 -6.02 -1.86
C VAL A 64 -0.47 -6.11 -1.50
N LEU A 65 -0.07 -5.28 -0.53
CA LEU A 65 1.21 -5.38 0.15
C LEU A 65 1.06 -6.40 1.29
N SER A 66 1.71 -7.56 1.18
CA SER A 66 1.46 -8.66 2.10
C SER A 66 1.86 -8.35 3.54
N GLY A 67 2.97 -7.61 3.73
CA GLY A 67 3.41 -7.20 5.07
C GLY A 67 2.44 -6.23 5.72
N VAL A 68 2.02 -5.20 5.00
CA VAL A 68 1.03 -4.25 5.53
C VAL A 68 -0.29 -4.96 5.81
N TYR A 69 -0.71 -5.87 4.93
CA TYR A 69 -1.92 -6.68 5.16
C TYR A 69 -1.85 -7.41 6.51
N ASP A 70 -0.72 -8.05 6.78
CA ASP A 70 -0.53 -8.77 8.03
C ASP A 70 -0.50 -7.83 9.23
N LEU A 71 0.17 -6.67 9.12
CA LEU A 71 0.22 -5.67 10.20
C LEU A 71 -1.18 -5.16 10.56
N ILE A 72 -2.01 -4.88 9.56
CA ILE A 72 -3.39 -4.45 9.78
C ILE A 72 -4.18 -5.54 10.53
N LYS A 73 -3.91 -6.81 10.24
CA LYS A 73 -4.54 -7.94 10.92
C LYS A 73 -3.94 -8.23 12.30
N GLY A 74 -2.93 -7.49 12.73
CA GLY A 74 -2.28 -7.70 14.02
C GLY A 74 -1.30 -8.85 14.03
N LYS A 75 -0.84 -9.31 12.88
CA LYS A 75 0.15 -10.39 12.78
C LYS A 75 1.56 -9.84 12.83
N PRO A 76 2.46 -10.45 13.59
CA PRO A 76 3.83 -9.97 13.66
C PRO A 76 4.60 -10.24 12.37
N ILE A 77 5.39 -9.25 11.94
CA ILE A 77 6.35 -9.38 10.85
C ILE A 77 7.65 -8.82 11.38
N ASP A 78 8.63 -9.68 11.62
CA ASP A 78 9.89 -9.29 12.25
C ASP A 78 9.61 -8.42 13.47
N ASN A 79 10.13 -7.19 13.52
CA ASN A 79 9.92 -6.24 14.61
C ASN A 79 8.97 -5.11 14.24
N ALA A 80 8.22 -5.25 13.13
CA ALA A 80 7.41 -4.16 12.58
C ALA A 80 6.10 -3.94 13.34
N LEU A 81 5.51 -4.99 13.93
CA LEU A 81 4.21 -4.85 14.58
C LEU A 81 4.22 -3.85 15.76
N PRO A 82 5.21 -3.87 16.67
CA PRO A 82 5.23 -2.87 17.73
C PRO A 82 5.32 -1.45 17.21
N LEU A 83 6.09 -1.21 16.15
CA LEU A 83 6.20 0.10 15.53
C LEU A 83 4.85 0.52 14.92
N TRP A 84 4.24 -0.37 14.14
CA TRP A 84 2.93 -0.11 13.52
C TRP A 84 1.88 0.21 14.58
N SER A 85 1.79 -0.62 15.61
CA SER A 85 0.76 -0.51 16.66
C SER A 85 0.91 0.74 17.52
N LYS A 86 2.10 1.33 17.57
CA LYS A 86 2.32 2.59 18.29
C LYS A 86 1.60 3.76 17.63
N PHE A 87 1.47 3.74 16.31
CA PHE A 87 0.94 4.87 15.55
C PHE A 87 -0.42 4.59 14.92
N ILE A 88 -0.73 3.34 14.62
CA ILE A 88 -1.93 2.97 13.89
C ILE A 88 -2.75 1.99 14.73
N SER A 89 -4.06 2.23 14.81
CA SER A 89 -4.95 1.41 15.62
C SER A 89 -5.03 -0.02 15.11
N SER A 90 -5.46 -0.94 15.97
CA SER A 90 -5.90 -2.26 15.52
C SER A 90 -7.13 -2.08 14.61
N CYS A 91 -7.30 -3.01 13.67
CA CYS A 91 -8.44 -2.99 12.78
C CYS A 91 -9.69 -3.44 13.54
N ASN A 92 -10.72 -2.61 13.53
CA ASN A 92 -11.99 -2.90 14.18
C ASN A 92 -13.11 -2.61 13.18
N GLU A 93 -13.93 -3.63 12.91
CA GLU A 93 -15.01 -3.54 11.92
C GLU A 93 -14.52 -2.98 10.58
N HIS A 94 -13.37 -3.46 10.14
CA HIS A 94 -12.70 -3.06 8.90
C HIS A 94 -12.26 -1.59 8.85
N HIS A 95 -12.13 -0.94 10.01
CA HIS A 95 -11.65 0.44 10.08
C HIS A 95 -10.37 0.53 10.90
N VAL A 96 -9.48 1.41 10.46
CA VAL A 96 -8.25 1.77 11.17
C VAL A 96 -8.17 3.29 11.27
N TYR A 97 -7.51 3.78 12.30
CA TYR A 97 -7.30 5.22 12.49
C TYR A 97 -5.93 5.49 13.09
N LEU A 98 -5.50 6.74 12.99
CA LEU A 98 -4.20 7.16 13.49
C LEU A 98 -4.28 7.39 14.99
N LEU A 99 -3.42 6.72 15.75
CA LEU A 99 -3.31 6.90 17.20
C LEU A 99 -2.39 8.06 17.55
N ASN A 100 -1.25 8.13 16.88
CA ASN A 100 -0.24 9.15 17.08
C ASN A 100 0.38 9.50 15.73
N ASP A 101 0.86 10.72 15.57
CA ASP A 101 1.53 11.15 14.33
C ASP A 101 3.01 10.72 14.37
N PRO A 102 3.45 9.86 13.45
CA PRO A 102 4.85 9.46 13.38
C PRO A 102 5.74 10.52 12.73
N GLY A 103 5.16 11.58 12.18
CA GLY A 103 5.91 12.52 11.35
C GLY A 103 6.17 11.96 9.95
N ASN A 104 7.13 12.56 9.26
CA ASN A 104 7.50 12.16 7.90
C ASN A 104 9.02 12.13 7.69
N GLY A 105 9.78 11.84 8.75
CA GLY A 105 11.24 11.90 8.72
C GLY A 105 11.89 10.85 7.82
N ASP A 106 11.21 9.74 7.54
CA ASP A 106 11.75 8.67 6.71
C ASP A 106 11.31 8.78 5.25
N LEU A 107 10.18 9.43 4.97
CA LEU A 107 9.71 9.65 3.60
C LEU A 107 10.45 10.81 2.95
N CYS A 108 10.84 10.65 1.68
CA CYS A 108 11.33 11.79 0.90
C CYS A 108 10.14 12.59 0.34
N GLU A 109 10.43 13.80 -0.16
CA GLU A 109 9.40 14.67 -0.70
C GLU A 109 8.61 14.04 -1.83
N GLU A 110 9.30 13.35 -2.74
CA GLU A 110 8.63 12.71 -3.87
C GLU A 110 7.74 11.56 -3.43
N GLU A 111 8.17 10.77 -2.45
CA GLU A 111 7.33 9.71 -1.89
C GLU A 111 6.07 10.29 -1.25
N GLU A 112 6.21 11.33 -0.47
CA GLU A 112 5.06 11.98 0.16
C GLU A 112 4.11 12.56 -0.89
N GLU A 113 4.65 13.18 -1.94
CA GLU A 113 3.85 13.72 -3.04
C GLU A 113 3.05 12.62 -3.74
N ILE A 114 3.69 11.48 -4.01
CA ILE A 114 3.00 10.33 -4.60
C ILE A 114 1.81 9.90 -3.74
N ILE A 115 2.03 9.78 -2.43
CA ILE A 115 0.98 9.35 -1.51
C ILE A 115 -0.18 10.34 -1.51
N ARG A 116 0.11 11.64 -1.51
CA ARG A 116 -0.92 12.68 -1.57
C ARG A 116 -1.72 12.65 -2.87
N GLN A 117 -1.04 12.43 -3.99
CA GLN A 117 -1.71 12.31 -5.29
C GLN A 117 -2.63 11.09 -5.34
N VAL A 118 -2.20 9.98 -4.77
CA VAL A 118 -3.03 8.77 -4.68
C VAL A 118 -4.29 9.07 -3.86
N TYR A 119 -4.14 9.75 -2.74
CA TYR A 119 -5.31 10.11 -1.93
C TYR A 119 -6.27 11.02 -2.70
N GLN A 120 -5.74 12.01 -3.42
CA GLN A 120 -6.57 12.92 -4.22
C GLN A 120 -7.39 12.17 -5.27
N SER A 121 -6.82 11.12 -5.86
CA SER A 121 -7.49 10.37 -6.92
C SER A 121 -8.42 9.27 -6.39
N PHE A 122 -8.09 8.66 -5.26
CA PHE A 122 -8.78 7.45 -4.79
C PHE A 122 -9.40 7.59 -3.40
N GLY A 123 -8.96 8.55 -2.60
CA GLY A 123 -9.33 8.64 -1.18
C GLY A 123 -10.79 8.89 -0.90
N HIS A 124 -11.52 9.46 -1.84
CA HIS A 124 -12.94 9.77 -1.70
C HIS A 124 -13.84 8.74 -2.37
N LEU A 125 -13.27 7.72 -3.00
CA LEU A 125 -14.01 6.67 -3.68
C LEU A 125 -14.36 5.56 -2.68
N ASP A 126 -15.45 4.85 -2.98
CA ASP A 126 -15.76 3.62 -2.25
C ASP A 126 -14.56 2.65 -2.39
N PRO A 127 -14.07 2.07 -1.28
CA PRO A 127 -12.92 1.15 -1.35
C PRO A 127 -13.12 -0.03 -2.32
N PHE A 128 -14.35 -0.50 -2.51
CA PHE A 128 -14.61 -1.57 -3.48
C PHE A 128 -14.43 -1.10 -4.91
N LEU A 129 -14.69 0.19 -5.21
CA LEU A 129 -14.40 0.75 -6.53
C LEU A 129 -12.89 0.83 -6.77
N VAL A 130 -12.12 1.19 -5.75
CA VAL A 130 -10.66 1.20 -5.84
C VAL A 130 -10.15 -0.22 -6.06
N ALA A 131 -10.71 -1.20 -5.37
CA ALA A 131 -10.35 -2.60 -5.56
C ALA A 131 -10.64 -3.05 -6.99
N GLU A 132 -11.81 -2.71 -7.55
CA GLU A 132 -12.14 -3.02 -8.95
C GLU A 132 -11.13 -2.40 -9.92
N TRP A 133 -10.73 -1.15 -9.66
CA TRP A 133 -9.72 -0.50 -10.48
C TRP A 133 -8.41 -1.28 -10.48
N THR A 134 -8.00 -1.80 -9.31
CA THR A 134 -6.76 -2.58 -9.21
C THR A 134 -6.85 -3.94 -9.89
N HIS A 135 -8.06 -4.52 -10.06
CA HIS A 135 -8.23 -5.76 -10.82
C HIS A 135 -7.85 -5.60 -12.29
N ASP A 136 -7.92 -4.39 -12.82
CA ASP A 136 -7.57 -4.12 -14.21
C ASP A 136 -6.08 -3.93 -14.42
N LEU A 137 -5.29 -3.95 -13.34
CA LEU A 137 -3.83 -3.85 -13.47
C LEU A 137 -3.28 -5.16 -14.07
N PRO A 138 -2.38 -5.06 -15.07
CA PRO A 138 -1.90 -6.25 -15.79
C PRO A 138 -1.19 -7.28 -14.91
N GLU A 139 -0.59 -6.86 -13.81
CA GLU A 139 0.14 -7.75 -12.92
C GLU A 139 -0.76 -8.60 -12.02
N TRP A 140 -2.03 -8.21 -11.85
CA TRP A 140 -2.94 -8.98 -11.00
C TRP A 140 -3.41 -10.25 -11.72
N GLN A 141 -3.40 -11.37 -11.00
CA GLN A 141 -3.91 -12.66 -11.45
C GLN A 141 -4.96 -13.15 -10.45
N ASP A 142 -6.06 -13.70 -10.93
CA ASP A 142 -7.11 -14.23 -10.05
C ASP A 142 -6.55 -15.40 -9.24
N PRO A 143 -6.48 -15.29 -7.91
CA PRO A 143 -5.92 -16.36 -7.08
C PRO A 143 -6.93 -17.44 -6.70
N HIS A 144 -8.21 -17.30 -7.10
CA HIS A 144 -9.27 -18.26 -6.78
C HIS A 144 -9.30 -18.65 -5.30
N GLY A 145 -9.33 -17.63 -4.43
CA GLY A 145 -9.40 -17.81 -2.98
C GLY A 145 -8.06 -17.98 -2.27
N SER A 146 -6.96 -18.02 -3.02
CA SER A 146 -5.61 -18.13 -2.44
C SER A 146 -4.89 -16.78 -2.49
N ALA A 147 -3.57 -16.78 -2.39
CA ALA A 147 -2.72 -15.62 -2.58
C ALA A 147 -1.57 -16.02 -3.51
N ILE A 148 -1.39 -15.27 -4.61
CA ILE A 148 -0.34 -15.55 -5.60
C ILE A 148 0.68 -14.43 -5.55
N PRO A 149 1.98 -14.73 -5.31
CA PRO A 149 3.01 -13.69 -5.33
C PRO A 149 3.07 -12.96 -6.67
N ILE A 150 3.28 -11.64 -6.60
CA ILE A 150 3.53 -10.79 -7.77
C ILE A 150 5.00 -10.40 -7.74
N ALA A 151 5.73 -10.72 -8.80
CA ALA A 151 7.12 -10.35 -8.91
C ALA A 151 7.27 -8.85 -9.22
N VAL A 152 8.28 -8.21 -8.62
CA VAL A 152 8.57 -6.80 -8.89
C VAL A 152 8.81 -6.58 -10.38
N GLU A 153 9.48 -7.53 -11.04
CA GLU A 153 9.75 -7.46 -12.48
C GLU A 153 8.46 -7.34 -13.30
N ASP A 154 7.40 -8.04 -12.88
CA ASP A 154 6.11 -7.96 -13.58
C ASP A 154 5.48 -6.59 -13.44
N ILE A 155 5.60 -5.98 -12.26
CA ILE A 155 5.10 -4.62 -12.06
C ILE A 155 5.90 -3.64 -12.92
N LEU A 156 7.22 -3.70 -12.87
CA LEU A 156 8.10 -2.81 -13.63
C LEU A 156 7.85 -2.93 -15.14
N LYS A 157 7.64 -4.15 -15.61
CA LYS A 157 7.34 -4.40 -17.02
C LYS A 157 6.02 -3.76 -17.45
N ASN A 158 5.02 -3.77 -16.57
CA ASN A 158 3.68 -3.30 -16.89
C ASN A 158 3.48 -1.79 -16.69
N VAL A 159 4.19 -1.17 -15.74
CA VAL A 159 4.05 0.27 -15.51
C VAL A 159 4.56 1.10 -16.69
N GLY A 160 5.51 0.56 -17.47
CA GLY A 160 6.01 1.25 -18.66
C GLY A 160 5.05 1.23 -19.84
N LYS A 161 4.00 0.41 -19.78
CA LYS A 161 3.03 0.26 -20.86
C LYS A 161 1.73 1.03 -20.61
N SER A 162 1.56 1.54 -19.42
CA SER A 162 0.36 2.27 -19.05
C SER A 162 0.50 3.73 -19.43
N ASP A 163 -0.42 4.25 -20.23
CA ASP A 163 -0.54 5.68 -20.50
C ASP A 163 -1.25 6.40 -19.37
N ALA A 164 -1.73 5.68 -18.38
CA ALA A 164 -2.39 6.25 -17.23
C ALA A 164 -1.39 7.00 -16.35
N VAL A 165 -1.89 8.01 -15.64
CA VAL A 165 -1.10 8.79 -14.69
C VAL A 165 -0.54 7.89 -13.59
N PHE A 166 -1.23 6.82 -13.34
CA PHE A 166 -0.87 5.82 -12.34
C PHE A 166 -0.50 4.48 -13.02
#